data_c3d2440eefaeccf668a71e38d00aba0a
#
_entry.id   c3d2440eefaeccf668a71e38d00aba0a
#
_cell.length_a   1.000
_cell.length_b   1.000
_cell.length_c   1.000
_cell.angle_alpha   90.00
_cell.angle_beta   90.00
_cell.angle_gamma   90.00
#
_symmetry.space_group_name_H-M   'P 1'
#
loop_
_entity.id
_entity.type
_entity.pdbx_description
1 polymer ?
#
loop_
_entity_poly.entity_id
_entity_poly.type
_entity_poly.pdbx_seq_one_letter_code
_entity_poly.pdbx_strand_id
1 'polypeptide(L)'
;MNNQSIFAFCIRICISTALAVTTSFFFLYVSRADNPQAQAGYPTRVTIPTIGLDQKIQPVGIIPVIVDGNTYFTWDVLDNHVGWHNRSALLGQTGNTVLSGHSNVKGRVFYNLYKLHIGDEITIMSGEQSYRYRITQKLLVQEKGASIETRIKNAQWIAPSEDERITLVTCAQPGATHRLIVVAHPVLTIY
;
A
#
# COMPACT_ATOMS: atom_id res chain seq x y z
N MET A 1 -70.08 27.20 25.89
CA MET A 1 -69.72 25.92 25.29
C MET A 1 -68.29 26.12 24.76
N ASN A 2 -67.35 25.36 25.27
CA ASN A 2 -65.92 25.63 25.36
C ASN A 2 -65.11 25.52 24.02
N ASN A 3 -64.44 26.60 23.66
CA ASN A 3 -63.57 26.74 22.48
C ASN A 3 -62.13 26.30 22.78
N GLN A 4 -61.92 25.42 23.76
CA GLN A 4 -60.56 24.98 24.20
C GLN A 4 -60.13 23.60 23.66
N SER A 5 -61.02 22.81 23.05
CA SER A 5 -60.72 21.43 22.67
C SER A 5 -60.13 21.27 21.27
N ILE A 6 -60.13 22.28 20.43
CA ILE A 6 -59.65 22.18 19.03
C ILE A 6 -58.15 22.49 18.93
N PHE A 7 -57.61 23.31 19.84
CA PHE A 7 -56.16 23.68 19.79
C PHE A 7 -55.21 22.58 20.34
N ALA A 8 -55.71 21.69 21.19
CA ALA A 8 -54.90 20.63 21.79
C ALA A 8 -54.65 19.44 20.83
N PHE A 9 -55.48 19.28 19.79
CA PHE A 9 -55.36 18.14 18.86
C PHE A 9 -54.36 18.38 17.72
N CYS A 10 -54.18 19.63 17.29
CA CYS A 10 -53.25 19.98 16.23
C CYS A 10 -51.76 19.97 16.67
N ILE A 11 -51.46 20.24 17.97
CA ILE A 11 -50.11 20.28 18.49
C ILE A 11 -49.52 18.87 18.66
N ARG A 12 -50.37 17.85 18.96
CA ARG A 12 -49.89 16.46 19.14
C ARG A 12 -49.52 15.76 17.82
N ILE A 13 -50.07 16.16 16.68
CA ILE A 13 -49.76 15.53 15.38
C ILE A 13 -48.46 16.10 14.78
N CYS A 14 -48.15 17.38 15.04
CA CYS A 14 -46.93 17.98 14.52
C CYS A 14 -45.67 17.51 15.26
N ILE A 15 -45.73 17.12 16.52
CA ILE A 15 -44.58 16.66 17.31
C ILE A 15 -44.17 15.21 16.94
N SER A 16 -45.18 14.36 16.61
CA SER A 16 -44.87 12.96 16.24
C SER A 16 -44.27 12.78 14.86
N THR A 17 -44.56 13.68 13.90
CA THR A 17 -43.99 13.61 12.54
C THR A 17 -42.59 14.22 12.44
N ALA A 18 -42.29 15.21 13.29
CA ALA A 18 -40.92 15.79 13.31
C ALA A 18 -39.92 14.84 13.94
N LEU A 19 -40.27 14.02 14.90
CA LEU A 19 -39.39 13.07 15.58
C LEU A 19 -39.05 11.84 14.69
N ALA A 20 -39.98 11.42 13.81
CA ALA A 20 -39.76 10.27 12.91
C ALA A 20 -38.82 10.61 11.74
N VAL A 21 -38.78 11.86 11.28
CA VAL A 21 -37.93 12.28 10.18
C VAL A 21 -36.47 12.50 10.62
N THR A 22 -36.24 12.96 11.85
CA THR A 22 -34.91 13.17 12.40
C THR A 22 -34.17 11.86 12.71
N THR A 23 -34.89 10.81 13.16
CA THR A 23 -34.27 9.50 13.39
C THR A 23 -33.90 8.75 12.11
N SER A 24 -34.65 8.92 11.03
CA SER A 24 -34.34 8.31 9.73
C SER A 24 -33.10 8.94 9.07
N PHE A 25 -32.84 10.22 9.27
CA PHE A 25 -31.62 10.86 8.75
C PHE A 25 -30.37 10.51 9.55
N PHE A 26 -30.49 10.21 10.83
CA PHE A 26 -29.34 9.82 11.67
C PHE A 26 -28.84 8.40 11.37
N PHE A 27 -29.74 7.50 10.94
CA PHE A 27 -29.36 6.11 10.60
C PHE A 27 -28.66 5.97 9.25
N LEU A 28 -28.80 6.92 8.33
CA LEU A 28 -28.11 6.91 7.04
C LEU A 28 -26.66 7.43 7.13
N TYR A 29 -26.28 8.07 8.24
CA TYR A 29 -24.93 8.62 8.40
C TYR A 29 -23.93 7.69 9.10
N VAL A 30 -24.38 6.55 9.66
CA VAL A 30 -23.54 5.66 10.50
C VAL A 30 -23.04 4.42 9.74
N SER A 31 -23.33 4.26 8.45
CA SER A 31 -22.95 3.06 7.69
C SER A 31 -21.86 3.28 6.63
N ARG A 32 -20.98 4.24 6.84
CA ARG A 32 -19.72 4.20 6.13
C ARG A 32 -18.66 3.69 7.10
N ALA A 33 -18.55 2.37 7.20
CA ALA A 33 -17.36 1.76 7.74
C ALA A 33 -16.19 2.30 6.89
N ASP A 34 -15.43 3.23 7.45
CA ASP A 34 -14.18 3.67 6.87
C ASP A 34 -13.27 2.44 6.80
N ASN A 35 -13.33 1.73 5.66
CA ASN A 35 -12.31 0.77 5.32
C ASN A 35 -11.09 1.61 4.92
N PRO A 36 -10.04 1.71 5.75
CA PRO A 36 -8.86 2.51 5.42
C PRO A 36 -8.17 2.06 4.12
N GLN A 37 -8.51 0.88 3.61
CA GLN A 37 -8.06 0.37 2.31
C GLN A 37 -8.86 0.94 1.12
N ALA A 38 -9.97 1.62 1.33
CA ALA A 38 -10.74 2.28 0.28
C ALA A 38 -10.24 3.71 -0.03
N GLN A 39 -9.24 4.18 0.70
CA GLN A 39 -8.66 5.50 0.48
C GLN A 39 -7.77 5.48 -0.77
N ALA A 40 -8.00 6.41 -1.72
CA ALA A 40 -7.23 6.51 -2.96
C ALA A 40 -5.72 6.52 -2.67
N GLY A 41 -4.97 5.71 -3.43
CA GLY A 41 -3.51 5.63 -3.31
C GLY A 41 -2.96 4.48 -2.45
N TYR A 42 -3.77 3.80 -1.63
CA TYR A 42 -3.30 2.62 -0.89
C TYR A 42 -3.13 1.43 -1.82
N PRO A 43 -1.92 0.84 -1.95
CA PRO A 43 -1.71 -0.29 -2.83
C PRO A 43 -2.36 -1.56 -2.26
N THR A 44 -3.21 -2.21 -3.06
CA THR A 44 -3.95 -3.42 -2.65
C THR A 44 -3.59 -4.68 -3.43
N ARG A 45 -3.11 -4.53 -4.67
CA ARG A 45 -2.72 -5.64 -5.55
C ARG A 45 -1.66 -5.19 -6.52
N VAL A 46 -0.69 -6.06 -6.84
CA VAL A 46 0.32 -5.85 -7.88
C VAL A 46 0.24 -6.95 -8.91
N THR A 47 0.28 -6.56 -10.18
CA THR A 47 0.32 -7.45 -11.34
C THR A 47 1.51 -7.10 -12.24
N ILE A 48 2.29 -8.11 -12.64
CA ILE A 48 3.40 -7.98 -13.60
C ILE A 48 3.28 -9.14 -14.59
N PRO A 49 2.60 -8.96 -15.74
CA PRO A 49 2.30 -10.03 -16.68
C PRO A 49 3.53 -10.76 -17.23
N THR A 50 4.61 -10.01 -17.50
CA THR A 50 5.88 -10.54 -18.05
C THR A 50 6.45 -11.70 -17.23
N ILE A 51 6.21 -11.73 -15.92
CA ILE A 51 6.70 -12.77 -15.00
C ILE A 51 5.58 -13.60 -14.35
N GLY A 52 4.32 -13.38 -14.76
CA GLY A 52 3.15 -14.04 -14.20
C GLY A 52 2.89 -13.70 -12.73
N LEU A 53 3.33 -12.52 -12.27
CA LEU A 53 3.06 -12.07 -10.91
C LEU A 53 1.64 -11.50 -10.83
N ASP A 54 0.88 -11.97 -9.84
CA ASP A 54 -0.41 -11.44 -9.45
C ASP A 54 -0.59 -11.69 -7.96
N GLN A 55 -0.39 -10.64 -7.13
CA GLN A 55 -0.33 -10.77 -5.67
C GLN A 55 -1.07 -9.66 -4.95
N LYS A 56 -1.68 -10.02 -3.82
CA LYS A 56 -2.22 -9.05 -2.87
C LYS A 56 -1.10 -8.30 -2.18
N ILE A 57 -1.34 -7.03 -1.90
CA ILE A 57 -0.45 -6.17 -1.12
C ILE A 57 -1.09 -5.94 0.25
N GLN A 58 -0.28 -5.99 1.30
CA GLN A 58 -0.68 -5.66 2.66
C GLN A 58 0.32 -4.68 3.27
N PRO A 59 -0.10 -3.77 4.15
CA PRO A 59 0.81 -2.86 4.82
C PRO A 59 1.72 -3.63 5.78
N VAL A 60 2.99 -3.24 5.83
CA VAL A 60 3.98 -3.73 6.80
C VAL A 60 4.62 -2.58 7.55
N GLY A 61 4.98 -2.82 8.80
CA GLY A 61 5.67 -1.88 9.66
C GLY A 61 7.14 -2.25 9.88
N ILE A 62 7.79 -1.48 10.73
CA ILE A 62 9.14 -1.75 11.21
C ILE A 62 9.05 -2.66 12.43
N ILE A 63 9.83 -3.75 12.44
CA ILE A 63 9.92 -4.71 13.52
C ILE A 63 11.35 -4.79 14.08
N PRO A 64 11.51 -5.08 15.38
CA PRO A 64 12.82 -5.39 15.93
C PRO A 64 13.26 -6.79 15.52
N VAL A 65 14.57 -6.94 15.24
CA VAL A 65 15.24 -8.23 15.01
C VAL A 65 16.50 -8.29 15.85
N ILE A 66 16.81 -9.47 16.40
CA ILE A 66 18.01 -9.67 17.20
C ILE A 66 19.05 -10.36 16.31
N VAL A 67 20.22 -9.74 16.17
CA VAL A 67 21.37 -10.31 15.46
C VAL A 67 22.58 -10.17 16.36
N ASP A 68 23.23 -11.30 16.69
CA ASP A 68 24.42 -11.37 17.54
C ASP A 68 24.22 -10.64 18.89
N GLY A 69 23.03 -10.79 19.51
CA GLY A 69 22.67 -10.18 20.79
C GLY A 69 22.30 -8.70 20.72
N ASN A 70 22.41 -8.05 19.57
CA ASN A 70 22.04 -6.66 19.37
C ASN A 70 20.66 -6.53 18.71
N THR A 71 19.87 -5.54 19.13
CA THR A 71 18.57 -5.26 18.52
C THR A 71 18.73 -4.29 17.35
N TYR A 72 18.25 -4.72 16.19
CA TYR A 72 18.13 -3.90 14.98
C TYR A 72 16.67 -3.72 14.60
N PHE A 73 16.39 -2.73 13.79
CA PHE A 73 15.05 -2.49 13.25
C PHE A 73 15.05 -2.69 11.74
N THR A 74 14.07 -3.44 11.24
CA THR A 74 13.94 -3.70 9.81
C THR A 74 12.46 -3.68 9.41
N TRP A 75 12.18 -3.51 8.13
CA TRP A 75 10.84 -3.70 7.59
C TRP A 75 10.46 -5.18 7.67
N ASP A 76 9.23 -5.45 8.09
CA ASP A 76 8.66 -6.79 8.04
C ASP A 76 8.51 -7.26 6.59
N VAL A 77 8.60 -8.57 6.36
CA VAL A 77 8.43 -9.21 5.07
C VAL A 77 7.45 -10.37 5.20
N LEU A 78 6.29 -10.22 4.60
CA LEU A 78 5.19 -11.18 4.70
C LEU A 78 5.48 -12.49 3.99
N ASP A 79 5.01 -13.61 4.56
CA ASP A 79 5.30 -14.96 4.06
C ASP A 79 4.74 -15.23 2.65
N ASN A 80 3.49 -14.84 2.37
CA ASN A 80 2.77 -15.19 1.14
C ASN A 80 2.16 -13.98 0.42
N HIS A 81 2.53 -12.77 0.80
CA HIS A 81 2.00 -11.53 0.25
C HIS A 81 3.12 -10.55 -0.04
N VAL A 82 2.82 -9.56 -0.87
CA VAL A 82 3.68 -8.40 -1.03
C VAL A 82 3.41 -7.43 0.12
N GLY A 83 4.47 -6.99 0.79
CA GLY A 83 4.42 -5.99 1.86
C GLY A 83 4.59 -4.58 1.29
N TRP A 84 3.65 -3.67 1.56
CA TRP A 84 3.86 -2.24 1.33
C TRP A 84 4.39 -1.59 2.61
N HIS A 85 5.51 -0.91 2.52
CA HIS A 85 6.08 -0.16 3.64
C HIS A 85 5.15 1.01 3.99
N ASN A 86 4.40 0.90 5.08
CA ASN A 86 3.28 1.77 5.44
C ASN A 86 3.64 3.25 5.71
N ARG A 87 4.93 3.59 5.71
CA ARG A 87 5.46 4.96 5.80
C ARG A 87 6.03 5.46 4.47
N SER A 88 5.95 4.65 3.41
CA SER A 88 6.33 5.06 2.06
C SER A 88 5.17 5.78 1.38
N ALA A 89 5.42 6.43 0.23
CA ALA A 89 4.41 7.20 -0.47
C ALA A 89 3.19 6.36 -0.88
N LEU A 90 2.05 7.02 -1.03
CA LEU A 90 0.87 6.48 -1.67
C LEU A 90 1.01 6.55 -3.21
N LEU A 91 0.31 5.67 -3.92
CA LEU A 91 0.26 5.68 -5.39
C LEU A 91 -0.32 7.01 -5.91
N GLY A 92 0.23 7.52 -7.00
CA GLY A 92 -0.19 8.78 -7.60
C GLY A 92 0.26 10.03 -6.86
N GLN A 93 1.16 9.89 -5.88
CA GLN A 93 1.74 11.00 -5.14
C GLN A 93 3.26 11.06 -5.37
N THR A 94 3.81 12.26 -5.30
CA THR A 94 5.26 12.44 -5.23
C THR A 94 5.84 11.63 -4.08
N GLY A 95 6.90 10.89 -4.35
CA GLY A 95 7.57 10.04 -3.38
C GLY A 95 7.75 8.61 -3.88
N ASN A 96 8.34 7.77 -3.06
CA ASN A 96 8.67 6.39 -3.35
C ASN A 96 7.68 5.43 -2.66
N THR A 97 6.85 4.73 -3.42
CA THR A 97 6.02 3.63 -2.90
C THR A 97 6.86 2.36 -2.86
N VAL A 98 7.18 1.86 -1.67
CA VAL A 98 8.10 0.73 -1.50
C VAL A 98 7.32 -0.56 -1.22
N LEU A 99 7.61 -1.59 -2.02
CA LEU A 99 7.05 -2.93 -1.92
C LEU A 99 8.14 -3.97 -1.67
N SER A 100 7.95 -4.85 -0.70
CA SER A 100 8.88 -5.93 -0.37
C SER A 100 8.22 -7.30 -0.45
N GLY A 101 9.01 -8.33 -0.71
CA GLY A 101 8.55 -9.71 -0.75
C GLY A 101 9.67 -10.72 -0.78
N HIS A 102 9.43 -11.94 -0.34
CA HIS A 102 10.41 -13.01 -0.38
C HIS A 102 10.65 -13.54 -1.79
N SER A 103 11.91 -13.90 -2.10
CA SER A 103 12.31 -14.54 -3.36
C SER A 103 12.65 -16.03 -3.22
N ASN A 104 13.13 -16.48 -2.08
CA ASN A 104 13.67 -17.84 -1.90
C ASN A 104 13.00 -18.67 -0.82
N VAL A 105 12.22 -18.04 0.05
CA VAL A 105 11.52 -18.68 1.17
C VAL A 105 10.08 -18.20 1.23
N LYS A 106 9.21 -18.88 2.00
CA LYS A 106 7.91 -18.38 2.44
C LYS A 106 7.06 -17.80 1.29
N GLY A 107 6.51 -18.66 0.44
CA GLY A 107 5.63 -18.27 -0.67
C GLY A 107 6.31 -17.65 -1.89
N ARG A 108 7.55 -17.14 -1.76
CA ARG A 108 8.42 -16.72 -2.86
C ARG A 108 7.75 -15.77 -3.85
N VAL A 109 6.94 -14.83 -3.33
CA VAL A 109 6.10 -13.93 -4.17
C VAL A 109 6.94 -13.11 -5.18
N PHE A 110 8.20 -12.81 -4.87
CA PHE A 110 9.13 -12.07 -5.74
C PHE A 110 10.21 -12.96 -6.37
N TYR A 111 9.99 -14.30 -6.43
CA TYR A 111 10.98 -15.20 -7.01
C TYR A 111 11.40 -14.84 -8.43
N ASN A 112 10.45 -14.49 -9.29
CA ASN A 112 10.69 -14.20 -10.70
C ASN A 112 11.12 -12.76 -11.00
N LEU A 113 11.27 -11.86 -10.00
CA LEU A 113 11.66 -10.46 -10.25
C LEU A 113 13.00 -10.35 -11.01
N TYR A 114 13.90 -11.32 -10.85
CA TYR A 114 15.16 -11.31 -11.57
C TYR A 114 15.02 -11.39 -13.10
N LYS A 115 13.87 -11.87 -13.62
CA LYS A 115 13.58 -11.99 -15.06
C LYS A 115 13.13 -10.68 -15.69
N LEU A 116 12.76 -9.68 -14.88
CA LEU A 116 12.28 -8.40 -15.39
C LEU A 116 13.38 -7.64 -16.13
N HIS A 117 12.97 -6.85 -17.11
CA HIS A 117 13.81 -5.98 -17.90
C HIS A 117 13.35 -4.52 -17.78
N ILE A 118 14.27 -3.61 -18.06
CA ILE A 118 13.91 -2.18 -18.21
C ILE A 118 12.89 -2.08 -19.35
N GLY A 119 11.81 -1.33 -19.12
CA GLY A 119 10.68 -1.19 -20.06
C GLY A 119 9.47 -2.07 -19.74
N ASP A 120 9.63 -3.15 -18.96
CA ASP A 120 8.48 -3.96 -18.51
C ASP A 120 7.51 -3.11 -17.67
N GLU A 121 6.22 -3.47 -17.72
CA GLU A 121 5.19 -2.73 -17.01
C GLU A 121 4.73 -3.43 -15.73
N ILE A 122 4.45 -2.62 -14.73
CA ILE A 122 3.92 -3.00 -13.42
C ILE A 122 2.58 -2.28 -13.27
N THR A 123 1.54 -3.01 -12.93
CA THR A 123 0.24 -2.42 -12.56
C THR A 123 0.00 -2.62 -11.08
N ILE A 124 -0.35 -1.54 -10.39
CA ILE A 124 -0.75 -1.59 -8.97
C ILE A 124 -2.17 -1.06 -8.85
N MET A 125 -3.02 -1.81 -8.12
CA MET A 125 -4.39 -1.40 -7.83
C MET A 125 -4.48 -0.72 -6.48
N SER A 126 -5.35 0.28 -6.39
CA SER A 126 -5.84 0.88 -5.15
C SER A 126 -7.37 0.86 -5.20
N GLY A 127 -7.98 -0.13 -4.58
CA GLY A 127 -9.39 -0.41 -4.81
C GLY A 127 -9.64 -0.73 -6.29
N GLU A 128 -10.52 0.06 -6.94
CA GLU A 128 -10.83 -0.07 -8.37
C GLU A 128 -9.89 0.76 -9.27
N GLN A 129 -9.09 1.65 -8.70
CA GLN A 129 -8.18 2.50 -9.45
C GLN A 129 -6.89 1.75 -9.81
N SER A 130 -6.44 1.88 -11.06
CA SER A 130 -5.25 1.25 -11.62
C SER A 130 -4.15 2.28 -11.85
N TYR A 131 -2.95 1.98 -11.38
CA TYR A 131 -1.73 2.79 -11.55
C TYR A 131 -0.72 1.97 -12.35
N ARG A 132 -0.25 2.52 -13.47
CA ARG A 132 0.71 1.85 -14.35
C ARG A 132 2.07 2.50 -14.26
N TYR A 133 3.09 1.66 -14.07
CA TYR A 133 4.48 2.06 -13.97
C TYR A 133 5.32 1.27 -14.97
N ARG A 134 6.41 1.88 -15.48
CA ARG A 134 7.37 1.24 -16.36
C ARG A 134 8.72 1.17 -15.67
N ILE A 135 9.35 0.00 -15.70
CA ILE A 135 10.66 -0.24 -15.08
C ILE A 135 11.71 0.62 -15.76
N THR A 136 12.42 1.42 -14.98
CA THR A 136 13.48 2.31 -15.44
C THR A 136 14.84 1.90 -14.93
N GLN A 137 14.90 1.18 -13.78
CA GLN A 137 16.17 0.72 -13.22
C GLN A 137 15.99 -0.67 -12.58
N LYS A 138 17.06 -1.48 -12.70
CA LYS A 138 17.18 -2.78 -12.04
C LYS A 138 18.62 -2.97 -11.62
N LEU A 139 18.87 -3.21 -10.35
CA LEU A 139 20.21 -3.28 -9.81
C LEU A 139 20.31 -4.27 -8.63
N LEU A 140 21.54 -4.74 -8.39
CA LEU A 140 21.89 -5.54 -7.23
C LEU A 140 22.71 -4.70 -6.26
N VAL A 141 22.32 -4.68 -4.99
CA VAL A 141 23.05 -4.00 -3.93
C VAL A 141 23.49 -5.02 -2.88
N GLN A 142 24.76 -4.96 -2.49
CA GLN A 142 25.30 -5.85 -1.48
C GLN A 142 24.70 -5.54 -0.11
N GLU A 143 24.22 -6.57 0.59
CA GLU A 143 23.63 -6.43 1.92
C GLU A 143 24.45 -7.21 2.96
N LYS A 144 24.57 -8.53 2.78
CA LYS A 144 25.30 -9.39 3.70
C LYS A 144 26.81 -9.19 3.53
N GLY A 145 27.49 -8.87 4.63
CA GLY A 145 28.92 -8.59 4.63
C GLY A 145 29.30 -7.19 4.08
N ALA A 146 28.31 -6.35 3.75
CA ALA A 146 28.56 -4.96 3.37
C ALA A 146 28.96 -4.10 4.59
N SER A 147 29.81 -3.09 4.37
CA SER A 147 30.11 -2.09 5.39
C SER A 147 28.87 -1.27 5.76
N ILE A 148 28.90 -0.60 6.90
CA ILE A 148 27.80 0.29 7.34
C ILE A 148 27.55 1.38 6.31
N GLU A 149 28.60 2.00 5.78
CA GLU A 149 28.52 3.05 4.75
C GLU A 149 27.81 2.54 3.48
N THR A 150 28.16 1.31 3.04
CA THR A 150 27.51 0.67 1.89
C THR A 150 26.04 0.43 2.17
N ARG A 151 25.68 -0.06 3.35
CA ARG A 151 24.28 -0.29 3.71
C ARG A 151 23.47 1.01 3.82
N ILE A 152 24.06 2.07 4.36
CA ILE A 152 23.42 3.40 4.39
C ILE A 152 23.19 3.89 2.96
N LYS A 153 24.19 3.76 2.07
CA LYS A 153 24.03 4.10 0.66
C LYS A 153 22.94 3.26 -0.03
N ASN A 154 22.83 1.98 0.31
CA ASN A 154 21.80 1.11 -0.27
C ASN A 154 20.40 1.48 0.22
N ALA A 155 20.26 2.00 1.45
CA ALA A 155 18.97 2.39 2.02
C ALA A 155 18.31 3.55 1.23
N GLN A 156 19.07 4.32 0.44
CA GLN A 156 18.51 5.39 -0.41
C GLN A 156 17.46 4.86 -1.41
N TRP A 157 17.55 3.58 -1.81
CA TRP A 157 16.60 2.99 -2.76
C TRP A 157 15.21 2.80 -2.21
N ILE A 158 15.07 2.76 -0.89
CA ILE A 158 13.79 2.65 -0.18
C ILE A 158 13.45 3.93 0.61
N ALA A 159 14.27 4.96 0.50
CA ALA A 159 14.03 6.27 1.10
C ALA A 159 12.95 7.05 0.30
N PRO A 160 12.36 8.10 0.89
CA PRO A 160 11.53 9.05 0.15
C PRO A 160 12.27 9.62 -1.08
N SER A 161 11.53 9.97 -2.13
CA SER A 161 12.04 10.58 -3.36
C SER A 161 11.27 11.86 -3.68
N GLU A 162 11.85 12.71 -4.53
CA GLU A 162 11.22 13.94 -5.00
C GLU A 162 10.34 13.72 -6.22
N ASP A 163 10.41 12.54 -6.84
CA ASP A 163 9.60 12.10 -7.97
C ASP A 163 8.62 11.01 -7.54
N GLU A 164 7.51 10.84 -8.26
CA GLU A 164 6.64 9.68 -8.11
C GLU A 164 7.33 8.45 -8.68
N ARG A 165 7.54 7.42 -7.85
CA ARG A 165 8.06 6.12 -8.27
C ARG A 165 7.62 5.00 -7.35
N ILE A 166 7.77 3.77 -7.84
CA ILE A 166 7.67 2.55 -7.03
C ILE A 166 9.02 1.85 -6.99
N THR A 167 9.32 1.21 -5.85
CA THR A 167 10.52 0.39 -5.68
C THR A 167 10.12 -0.99 -5.17
N LEU A 168 10.45 -2.04 -5.93
CA LEU A 168 10.30 -3.43 -5.50
C LEU A 168 11.63 -3.92 -4.93
N VAL A 169 11.59 -4.55 -3.75
CA VAL A 169 12.78 -5.02 -3.02
C VAL A 169 12.64 -6.49 -2.66
N THR A 170 13.65 -7.29 -2.99
CA THR A 170 13.72 -8.69 -2.59
C THR A 170 15.16 -9.15 -2.37
N CYS A 171 15.35 -10.34 -1.78
CA CYS A 171 16.65 -10.99 -1.76
C CYS A 171 17.04 -11.47 -3.15
N ALA A 172 18.27 -11.21 -3.59
CA ALA A 172 18.79 -11.74 -4.83
C ALA A 172 19.19 -13.22 -4.67
N GLN A 173 19.01 -14.00 -5.73
CA GLN A 173 19.44 -15.41 -5.82
C GLN A 173 20.71 -15.53 -6.67
N PRO A 174 21.57 -16.54 -6.38
CA PRO A 174 21.60 -17.43 -5.22
C PRO A 174 22.20 -16.75 -3.97
N GLY A 175 21.94 -17.34 -2.79
CA GLY A 175 22.67 -17.02 -1.54
C GLY A 175 22.16 -15.82 -0.74
N ALA A 176 21.27 -15.00 -1.29
CA ALA A 176 20.64 -13.85 -0.60
C ALA A 176 21.66 -12.85 0.02
N THR A 177 22.87 -12.75 -0.55
CA THR A 177 23.90 -11.81 -0.10
C THR A 177 23.63 -10.38 -0.58
N HIS A 178 22.82 -10.24 -1.63
CA HIS A 178 22.42 -8.97 -2.23
C HIS A 178 20.91 -8.79 -2.17
N ARG A 179 20.46 -7.54 -2.31
CA ARG A 179 19.09 -7.19 -2.62
C ARG A 179 18.97 -6.91 -4.10
N LEU A 180 17.91 -7.43 -4.70
CA LEU A 180 17.47 -7.00 -6.02
C LEU A 180 16.50 -5.83 -5.82
N ILE A 181 16.82 -4.73 -6.45
CA ILE A 181 16.03 -3.49 -6.46
C ILE A 181 15.51 -3.29 -7.89
N VAL A 182 14.20 -3.06 -8.01
CA VAL A 182 13.54 -2.71 -9.27
C VAL A 182 12.82 -1.39 -9.06
N VAL A 183 13.18 -0.36 -9.81
CA VAL A 183 12.55 0.97 -9.75
C VAL A 183 11.72 1.17 -11.01
N ALA A 184 10.49 1.67 -10.85
CA ALA A 184 9.62 2.00 -11.96
C ALA A 184 8.94 3.36 -11.74
N HIS A 185 8.71 4.08 -12.85
CA HIS A 185 8.07 5.39 -12.87
C HIS A 185 6.72 5.34 -13.58
N PRO A 186 5.81 6.29 -13.29
CA PRO A 186 4.49 6.33 -13.92
C PRO A 186 4.56 6.31 -15.43
N VAL A 187 3.66 5.56 -16.06
CA VAL A 187 3.43 5.64 -17.50
C VAL A 187 2.55 6.86 -17.74
N LEU A 188 3.16 7.94 -18.26
CA LEU A 188 2.40 9.14 -18.61
C LEU A 188 1.46 8.80 -19.77
N THR A 189 0.17 8.94 -19.56
CA THR A 189 -0.82 8.93 -20.63
C THR A 189 -0.84 10.33 -21.23
N ILE A 190 -0.23 10.49 -22.42
CA ILE A 190 -0.36 11.72 -23.18
C ILE A 190 -1.76 11.66 -23.84
N TYR A 191 -2.66 12.52 -23.41
CA TYR A 191 -3.97 12.74 -24.04
C TYR A 191 -3.86 13.79 -25.14
#